data_5f9f259de79a2202ddfc17abc1071a61
#
_entry.id   5f9f259de79a2202ddfc17abc1071a61
#
_cell.length_a   1.000
_cell.length_b   1.000
_cell.length_c   1.000
_cell.angle_alpha   90.00
_cell.angle_beta   90.00
_cell.angle_gamma   90.00
#
_symmetry.space_group_name_H-M   'P 1'
#
loop_
_entity.id
_entity.type
_entity.pdbx_description
1 polymer ?
#
loop_
_entity_poly.entity_id
_entity_poly.type
_entity_poly.pdbx_seq_one_letter_code
_entity_poly.pdbx_strand_id
1 'polypeptide(L)'
;MSYKRSSLMQERMEQNRKSILNSARKIISEGGFKDAQIQTIAEQAGVSSGLVYRYFDNKSQVLIEVLSDAINTELLVIDSITESDLSAKQKLHKAVATFVKRALNSPQLAYSLMFEPVDSTVEHERFRVKQLIKQSIKKILADGNASGEFVLDDLNTAALCVVGAMTYVVVEPLDPAQNTNFDHAHKDYFSKQIADFCVDAVQKK
;
A
#
# COMPACT_ATOMS: atom_id res chain seq x y z
N MET A 1 -7.64 -42.72 2.09
CA MET A 1 -6.54 -42.10 2.88
C MET A 1 -5.66 -41.12 2.08
N SER A 2 -5.58 -41.17 0.75
CA SER A 2 -4.79 -40.28 -0.11
C SER A 2 -5.27 -38.83 -0.10
N TYR A 3 -6.55 -38.53 -0.12
CA TYR A 3 -7.14 -37.19 -0.19
C TYR A 3 -6.83 -36.31 1.05
N LYS A 4 -6.88 -36.91 2.25
CA LYS A 4 -6.57 -36.18 3.52
C LYS A 4 -5.09 -35.83 3.65
N ARG A 5 -4.18 -36.64 3.09
CA ARG A 5 -2.73 -36.35 3.05
C ARG A 5 -2.41 -35.21 2.07
N SER A 6 -3.15 -35.12 0.97
CA SER A 6 -3.02 -34.04 -0.02
C SER A 6 -3.46 -32.68 0.56
N SER A 7 -4.58 -32.61 1.29
CA SER A 7 -5.07 -31.37 1.90
C SER A 7 -4.14 -30.85 2.99
N LEU A 8 -3.67 -31.70 3.89
CA LEU A 8 -2.71 -31.33 4.93
C LEU A 8 -1.36 -30.83 4.37
N MET A 9 -0.92 -31.43 3.26
CA MET A 9 0.30 -31.00 2.58
C MET A 9 0.10 -29.62 1.92
N GLN A 10 -1.03 -29.39 1.29
CA GLN A 10 -1.38 -28.09 0.70
C GLN A 10 -1.51 -27.00 1.77
N GLU A 11 -2.19 -27.27 2.88
CA GLU A 11 -2.30 -26.35 4.02
C GLU A 11 -0.93 -25.97 4.59
N ARG A 12 -0.03 -26.96 4.73
CA ARG A 12 1.33 -26.70 5.21
C ARG A 12 2.14 -25.88 4.21
N MET A 13 1.97 -26.11 2.92
CA MET A 13 2.62 -25.31 1.88
C MET A 13 2.15 -23.86 1.94
N GLU A 14 0.85 -23.64 2.09
CA GLU A 14 0.26 -22.31 2.20
C GLU A 14 0.71 -21.57 3.48
N GLN A 15 0.75 -22.26 4.61
CA GLN A 15 1.29 -21.73 5.86
C GLN A 15 2.75 -21.33 5.76
N ASN A 16 3.60 -22.15 5.15
CA ASN A 16 5.00 -21.81 4.93
C ASN A 16 5.16 -20.58 4.04
N ARG A 17 4.43 -20.53 2.92
CA ARG A 17 4.45 -19.39 2.00
C ARG A 17 4.03 -18.10 2.71
N LYS A 18 2.95 -18.15 3.48
CA LYS A 18 2.47 -17.02 4.28
C LYS A 18 3.47 -16.58 5.35
N SER A 19 4.14 -17.54 6.02
CA SER A 19 5.18 -17.25 7.00
C SER A 19 6.37 -16.52 6.35
N ILE A 20 6.81 -16.96 5.17
CA ILE A 20 7.89 -16.33 4.40
C ILE A 20 7.52 -14.87 4.03
N LEU A 21 6.31 -14.63 3.50
CA LEU A 21 5.86 -13.29 3.13
C LEU A 21 5.70 -12.36 4.34
N ASN A 22 5.17 -12.86 5.45
CA ASN A 22 5.07 -12.10 6.71
C ASN A 22 6.45 -11.71 7.24
N SER A 23 7.42 -12.63 7.18
CA SER A 23 8.80 -12.38 7.59
C SER A 23 9.47 -11.34 6.69
N ALA A 24 9.30 -11.45 5.38
CA ALA A 24 9.80 -10.46 4.43
C ALA A 24 9.18 -9.08 4.71
N ARG A 25 7.87 -9.00 4.90
CA ARG A 25 7.16 -7.75 5.23
C ARG A 25 7.68 -7.12 6.52
N LYS A 26 7.92 -7.94 7.55
CA LYS A 26 8.49 -7.46 8.82
C LYS A 26 9.88 -6.87 8.63
N ILE A 27 10.79 -7.57 7.95
CA ILE A 27 12.15 -7.09 7.67
C ILE A 27 12.10 -5.77 6.88
N ILE A 28 11.24 -5.69 5.85
CA ILE A 28 11.07 -4.46 5.06
C ILE A 28 10.56 -3.31 5.93
N SER A 29 9.66 -3.58 6.87
CA SER A 29 9.13 -2.55 7.77
C SER A 29 10.16 -2.00 8.77
N GLU A 30 11.23 -2.73 9.03
CA GLU A 30 12.29 -2.37 9.97
C GLU A 30 13.51 -1.75 9.25
N GLY A 31 13.93 -2.31 8.11
CA GLY A 31 15.19 -1.96 7.44
C GLY A 31 15.09 -1.70 5.93
N GLY A 32 13.92 -1.85 5.33
CA GLY A 32 13.72 -1.65 3.90
C GLY A 32 14.03 -2.90 3.05
N PHE A 33 13.92 -2.73 1.74
CA PHE A 33 14.18 -3.81 0.77
C PHE A 33 15.63 -4.30 0.77
N LYS A 34 16.57 -3.43 1.11
CA LYS A 34 17.99 -3.79 1.19
C LYS A 34 18.24 -4.93 2.18
N ASP A 35 17.52 -4.95 3.31
CA ASP A 35 17.71 -5.94 4.39
C ASP A 35 16.92 -7.23 4.15
N ALA A 36 15.92 -7.22 3.25
CA ALA A 36 15.10 -8.37 2.92
C ALA A 36 15.84 -9.37 1.99
N GLN A 37 16.97 -9.91 2.44
CA GLN A 37 17.72 -10.95 1.72
C GLN A 37 17.07 -12.31 1.95
N ILE A 38 17.17 -13.24 0.98
CA ILE A 38 16.57 -14.58 1.09
C ILE A 38 17.00 -15.32 2.36
N GLN A 39 18.26 -15.19 2.75
CA GLN A 39 18.77 -15.81 3.98
C GLN A 39 18.12 -15.21 5.22
N THR A 40 18.05 -13.88 5.32
CA THR A 40 17.44 -13.17 6.44
C THR A 40 15.94 -13.51 6.55
N ILE A 41 15.24 -13.56 5.39
CA ILE A 41 13.83 -13.95 5.32
C ILE A 41 13.62 -15.38 5.80
N ALA A 42 14.49 -16.34 5.37
CA ALA A 42 14.41 -17.73 5.76
C ALA A 42 14.63 -17.91 7.27
N GLU A 43 15.65 -17.26 7.82
CA GLU A 43 15.95 -17.25 9.26
C GLU A 43 14.76 -16.70 10.08
N GLN A 44 14.23 -15.56 9.68
CA GLN A 44 13.07 -14.93 10.34
C GLN A 44 11.80 -15.78 10.24
N ALA A 45 11.63 -16.52 9.13
CA ALA A 45 10.50 -17.42 8.93
C ALA A 45 10.66 -18.80 9.60
N GLY A 46 11.84 -19.11 10.14
CA GLY A 46 12.16 -20.41 10.74
C GLY A 46 12.24 -21.55 9.70
N VAL A 47 12.67 -21.24 8.47
CA VAL A 47 12.78 -22.21 7.38
C VAL A 47 14.18 -22.18 6.74
N SER A 48 14.49 -23.17 5.90
CA SER A 48 15.72 -23.14 5.11
C SER A 48 15.59 -22.21 3.90
N SER A 49 16.69 -21.60 3.45
CA SER A 49 16.72 -20.83 2.19
C SER A 49 16.29 -21.68 0.99
N GLY A 50 16.62 -22.98 0.98
CA GLY A 50 16.14 -23.92 -0.05
C GLY A 50 14.63 -24.09 -0.05
N LEU A 51 13.96 -23.95 1.10
CA LEU A 51 12.50 -23.95 1.14
C LEU A 51 11.92 -22.64 0.57
N VAL A 52 12.55 -21.49 0.82
CA VAL A 52 12.15 -20.21 0.20
C VAL A 52 12.23 -20.31 -1.31
N TYR A 53 13.32 -20.84 -1.87
CA TYR A 53 13.46 -21.04 -3.33
C TYR A 53 12.48 -22.04 -3.96
N ARG A 54 11.79 -22.85 -3.17
CA ARG A 54 10.68 -23.70 -3.67
C ARG A 54 9.38 -22.93 -3.89
N TYR A 55 9.23 -21.76 -3.29
CA TYR A 55 8.03 -20.91 -3.41
C TYR A 55 8.26 -19.68 -4.28
N PHE A 56 9.51 -19.21 -4.37
CA PHE A 56 9.87 -17.97 -5.04
C PHE A 56 11.19 -18.16 -5.80
N ASP A 57 11.21 -17.86 -7.07
CA ASP A 57 12.37 -18.06 -7.94
C ASP A 57 13.56 -17.19 -7.52
N ASN A 58 13.28 -16.01 -6.97
CA ASN A 58 14.29 -15.05 -6.55
C ASN A 58 13.73 -14.05 -5.52
N LYS A 59 14.61 -13.17 -5.02
CA LYS A 59 14.24 -12.09 -4.08
C LYS A 59 13.16 -11.17 -4.65
N SER A 60 13.28 -10.78 -5.91
CA SER A 60 12.34 -9.83 -6.55
C SER A 60 10.91 -10.37 -6.55
N GLN A 61 10.73 -11.67 -6.75
CA GLN A 61 9.40 -12.30 -6.66
C GLN A 61 8.81 -12.20 -5.24
N VAL A 62 9.62 -12.39 -4.19
CA VAL A 62 9.16 -12.18 -2.81
C VAL A 62 8.71 -10.73 -2.60
N LEU A 63 9.51 -9.76 -3.08
CA LEU A 63 9.20 -8.34 -2.95
C LEU A 63 7.92 -7.95 -3.72
N ILE A 64 7.76 -8.47 -4.94
CA ILE A 64 6.54 -8.27 -5.75
C ILE A 64 5.30 -8.78 -5.00
N GLU A 65 5.38 -9.93 -4.37
CA GLU A 65 4.23 -10.46 -3.65
C GLU A 65 3.93 -9.68 -2.37
N VAL A 66 4.94 -9.22 -1.63
CA VAL A 66 4.73 -8.31 -0.49
C VAL A 66 4.08 -6.99 -0.96
N LEU A 67 4.54 -6.43 -2.07
CA LEU A 67 3.96 -5.23 -2.68
C LEU A 67 2.51 -5.46 -3.12
N SER A 68 2.25 -6.55 -3.84
CA SER A 68 0.92 -6.88 -4.35
C SER A 68 -0.08 -7.14 -3.21
N ASP A 69 0.32 -7.85 -2.15
CA ASP A 69 -0.52 -8.10 -0.97
C ASP A 69 -0.87 -6.80 -0.24
N ALA A 70 0.12 -5.91 -0.05
CA ALA A 70 -0.11 -4.60 0.55
C ALA A 70 -1.12 -3.76 -0.26
N ILE A 71 -0.94 -3.71 -1.58
CA ILE A 71 -1.82 -2.94 -2.47
C ILE A 71 -3.22 -3.56 -2.58
N ASN A 72 -3.34 -4.87 -2.65
CA ASN A 72 -4.66 -5.52 -2.64
C ASN A 72 -5.45 -5.16 -1.38
N THR A 73 -4.77 -5.08 -0.23
CA THR A 73 -5.40 -4.62 1.01
C THR A 73 -5.88 -3.16 0.90
N GLU A 74 -5.09 -2.27 0.32
CA GLU A 74 -5.48 -0.87 0.13
C GLU A 74 -6.63 -0.73 -0.88
N LEU A 75 -6.62 -1.49 -1.98
CA LEU A 75 -7.70 -1.49 -2.98
C LEU A 75 -9.03 -1.93 -2.35
N LEU A 76 -9.04 -3.02 -1.56
CA LEU A 76 -10.24 -3.47 -0.86
C LEU A 76 -10.83 -2.38 0.05
N VAL A 77 -9.97 -1.62 0.75
CA VAL A 77 -10.41 -0.51 1.60
C VAL A 77 -11.00 0.62 0.77
N ILE A 78 -10.34 1.04 -0.32
CA ILE A 78 -10.81 2.13 -1.18
C ILE A 78 -12.10 1.71 -1.89
N ASP A 79 -12.20 0.48 -2.39
CA ASP A 79 -13.39 -0.02 -3.06
C ASP A 79 -14.59 -0.07 -2.11
N SER A 80 -14.41 -0.53 -0.87
CA SER A 80 -15.45 -0.48 0.18
C SER A 80 -15.95 0.94 0.44
N ILE A 81 -15.05 1.95 0.42
CA ILE A 81 -15.43 3.36 0.56
C ILE A 81 -16.20 3.83 -0.70
N THR A 82 -15.74 3.44 -1.88
CA THR A 82 -16.35 3.82 -3.16
C THR A 82 -17.78 3.28 -3.29
N GLU A 83 -18.03 2.08 -2.77
CA GLU A 83 -19.34 1.42 -2.79
C GLU A 83 -20.31 1.87 -1.68
N SER A 84 -19.85 2.68 -0.73
CA SER A 84 -20.69 3.19 0.37
C SER A 84 -21.69 4.25 -0.10
N ASP A 85 -22.73 4.53 0.72
CA ASP A 85 -23.74 5.57 0.45
C ASP A 85 -23.28 7.01 0.78
N LEU A 86 -21.97 7.22 0.97
CA LEU A 86 -21.39 8.53 1.23
C LEU A 86 -21.43 9.41 -0.03
N SER A 87 -21.44 10.74 0.15
CA SER A 87 -21.23 11.68 -0.97
C SER A 87 -19.83 11.54 -1.56
N ALA A 88 -19.61 11.96 -2.79
CA ALA A 88 -18.29 11.86 -3.43
C ALA A 88 -17.21 12.61 -2.63
N LYS A 89 -17.55 13.74 -2.05
CA LYS A 89 -16.70 14.51 -1.14
C LYS A 89 -16.29 13.71 0.10
N GLN A 90 -17.25 13.04 0.73
CA GLN A 90 -17.00 12.20 1.90
C GLN A 90 -16.18 10.95 1.54
N LYS A 91 -16.44 10.33 0.39
CA LYS A 91 -15.66 9.20 -0.13
C LYS A 91 -14.22 9.58 -0.37
N LEU A 92 -13.97 10.70 -1.06
CA LEU A 92 -12.61 11.17 -1.32
C LEU A 92 -11.86 11.47 -0.02
N HIS A 93 -12.46 12.23 0.89
CA HIS A 93 -11.87 12.52 2.19
C HIS A 93 -11.52 11.24 2.96
N LYS A 94 -12.46 10.31 3.06
CA LYS A 94 -12.28 9.05 3.78
C LYS A 94 -11.22 8.17 3.13
N ALA A 95 -11.17 8.07 1.81
CA ALA A 95 -10.17 7.29 1.09
C ALA A 95 -8.75 7.82 1.32
N VAL A 96 -8.56 9.15 1.17
CA VAL A 96 -7.26 9.81 1.39
C VAL A 96 -6.85 9.69 2.86
N ALA A 97 -7.71 10.08 3.80
CA ALA A 97 -7.38 10.04 5.23
C ALA A 97 -7.03 8.62 5.71
N THR A 98 -7.80 7.61 5.28
CA THR A 98 -7.55 6.22 5.65
C THR A 98 -6.23 5.71 5.09
N PHE A 99 -5.94 5.98 3.81
CA PHE A 99 -4.68 5.57 3.18
C PHE A 99 -3.48 6.21 3.89
N VAL A 100 -3.50 7.53 4.09
CA VAL A 100 -2.40 8.28 4.74
C VAL A 100 -2.18 7.77 6.17
N LYS A 101 -3.24 7.59 6.96
CA LYS A 101 -3.14 7.06 8.33
C LYS A 101 -2.51 5.67 8.36
N ARG A 102 -2.91 4.78 7.44
CA ARG A 102 -2.37 3.43 7.34
C ARG A 102 -0.89 3.44 6.94
N ALA A 103 -0.51 4.27 5.98
CA ALA A 103 0.88 4.46 5.55
C ALA A 103 1.76 4.98 6.70
N LEU A 104 1.27 5.96 7.48
CA LEU A 104 1.97 6.52 8.64
C LEU A 104 2.08 5.56 9.84
N ASN A 105 1.31 4.47 9.87
CA ASN A 105 1.47 3.43 10.89
C ASN A 105 2.70 2.53 10.68
N SER A 106 3.22 2.47 9.44
CA SER A 106 4.45 1.77 9.08
C SER A 106 5.21 2.58 8.02
N PRO A 107 5.77 3.75 8.37
CA PRO A 107 6.32 4.69 7.39
C PRO A 107 7.50 4.10 6.61
N GLN A 108 8.36 3.31 7.25
CA GLN A 108 9.46 2.63 6.56
C GLN A 108 8.96 1.62 5.53
N LEU A 109 7.95 0.81 5.87
CA LEU A 109 7.33 -0.12 4.92
C LEU A 109 6.71 0.64 3.75
N ALA A 110 5.92 1.68 4.04
CA ALA A 110 5.27 2.49 3.02
C ALA A 110 6.30 3.17 2.09
N TYR A 111 7.37 3.73 2.65
CA TYR A 111 8.47 4.30 1.87
C TYR A 111 9.13 3.24 0.97
N SER A 112 9.46 2.07 1.53
CA SER A 112 10.07 1.00 0.75
C SER A 112 9.20 0.54 -0.40
N LEU A 113 7.89 0.36 -0.16
CA LEU A 113 6.94 -0.03 -1.20
C LEU A 113 6.76 1.04 -2.29
N MET A 114 6.88 2.34 -1.94
CA MET A 114 6.58 3.44 -2.85
C MET A 114 7.80 4.04 -3.55
N PHE A 115 8.96 4.12 -2.86
CA PHE A 115 10.08 4.98 -3.28
C PHE A 115 11.46 4.33 -3.22
N GLU A 116 11.70 3.30 -2.37
CA GLU A 116 13.03 2.72 -2.26
C GLU A 116 13.49 2.15 -3.62
N PRO A 117 14.75 2.40 -4.03
CA PRO A 117 15.29 1.87 -5.28
C PRO A 117 15.23 0.33 -5.34
N VAL A 118 14.78 -0.20 -6.47
CA VAL A 118 14.61 -1.64 -6.73
C VAL A 118 15.03 -1.98 -8.15
N ASP A 119 15.10 -3.28 -8.47
CA ASP A 119 15.29 -3.71 -9.84
C ASP A 119 14.07 -3.42 -10.74
N SER A 120 14.27 -3.50 -12.05
CA SER A 120 13.24 -3.16 -13.04
C SER A 120 11.98 -4.01 -12.93
N THR A 121 12.08 -5.26 -12.47
CA THR A 121 10.94 -6.18 -12.37
C THR A 121 10.00 -5.72 -11.25
N VAL A 122 10.55 -5.38 -10.10
CA VAL A 122 9.78 -4.83 -8.96
C VAL A 122 9.24 -3.45 -9.32
N GLU A 123 10.02 -2.60 -10.03
CA GLU A 123 9.58 -1.27 -10.44
C GLU A 123 8.39 -1.32 -11.42
N HIS A 124 8.37 -2.26 -12.36
CA HIS A 124 7.22 -2.48 -13.24
C HIS A 124 5.95 -2.82 -12.45
N GLU A 125 6.06 -3.71 -11.46
CA GLU A 125 4.93 -4.03 -10.60
C GLU A 125 4.50 -2.84 -9.77
N ARG A 126 5.43 -2.07 -9.19
CA ARG A 126 5.15 -0.82 -8.46
C ARG A 126 4.38 0.16 -9.33
N PHE A 127 4.78 0.32 -10.60
CA PHE A 127 4.06 1.18 -11.53
C PHE A 127 2.63 0.66 -11.80
N ARG A 128 2.49 -0.64 -12.02
CA ARG A 128 1.18 -1.27 -12.25
C ARG A 128 0.21 -1.02 -11.06
N VAL A 129 0.68 -1.24 -9.83
CA VAL A 129 -0.18 -1.07 -8.65
C VAL A 129 -0.52 0.38 -8.37
N LYS A 130 0.40 1.33 -8.65
CA LYS A 130 0.10 2.78 -8.59
C LYS A 130 -1.04 3.16 -9.56
N GLN A 131 -1.08 2.54 -10.76
CA GLN A 131 -2.19 2.78 -11.69
C GLN A 131 -3.53 2.26 -11.16
N LEU A 132 -3.56 1.13 -10.44
CA LEU A 132 -4.79 0.61 -9.84
C LEU A 132 -5.35 1.59 -8.79
N ILE A 133 -4.51 2.07 -7.88
CA ILE A 133 -4.93 3.08 -6.87
C ILE A 133 -5.44 4.35 -7.57
N LYS A 134 -4.74 4.83 -8.62
CA LYS A 134 -5.19 5.99 -9.39
C LYS A 134 -6.56 5.77 -10.02
N GLN A 135 -6.85 4.56 -10.54
CA GLN A 135 -8.14 4.24 -11.12
C GLN A 135 -9.27 4.27 -10.08
N SER A 136 -9.05 3.71 -8.87
CA SER A 136 -10.03 3.77 -7.78
C SER A 136 -10.31 5.21 -7.34
N ILE A 137 -9.29 6.05 -7.19
CA ILE A 137 -9.47 7.48 -6.89
C ILE A 137 -10.21 8.19 -8.04
N LYS A 138 -9.83 7.92 -9.29
CA LYS A 138 -10.52 8.52 -10.47
C LYS A 138 -12.00 8.19 -10.51
N LYS A 139 -12.42 6.99 -10.07
CA LYS A 139 -13.83 6.61 -9.98
C LYS A 139 -14.59 7.53 -9.02
N ILE A 140 -14.05 7.78 -7.82
CA ILE A 140 -14.65 8.71 -6.84
C ILE A 140 -14.76 10.13 -7.44
N LEU A 141 -13.70 10.61 -8.13
CA LEU A 141 -13.68 11.91 -8.75
C LEU A 141 -14.71 12.02 -9.89
N ALA A 142 -14.88 10.95 -10.68
CA ALA A 142 -15.87 10.91 -11.76
C ALA A 142 -17.31 10.97 -11.23
N ASP A 143 -17.59 10.22 -10.16
CA ASP A 143 -18.90 10.26 -9.50
C ASP A 143 -19.21 11.66 -8.94
N GLY A 144 -18.22 12.31 -8.31
CA GLY A 144 -18.36 13.67 -7.80
C GLY A 144 -18.52 14.72 -8.91
N ASN A 145 -17.85 14.56 -10.05
CA ASN A 145 -18.02 15.43 -11.19
C ASN A 145 -19.41 15.26 -11.82
N ALA A 146 -19.90 14.03 -11.90
CA ALA A 146 -21.24 13.73 -12.42
C ALA A 146 -22.36 14.23 -11.49
N SER A 147 -22.18 14.18 -10.16
CA SER A 147 -23.13 14.72 -9.19
C SER A 147 -23.06 16.25 -9.03
N GLY A 148 -22.04 16.91 -9.59
CA GLY A 148 -21.80 18.34 -9.45
C GLY A 148 -21.18 18.75 -8.10
N GLU A 149 -20.72 17.81 -7.30
CA GLU A 149 -19.96 18.08 -6.07
C GLU A 149 -18.52 18.55 -6.40
N PHE A 150 -17.95 18.09 -7.51
CA PHE A 150 -16.65 18.48 -8.03
C PHE A 150 -16.77 19.20 -9.37
N VAL A 151 -15.76 20.01 -9.72
CA VAL A 151 -15.64 20.65 -11.04
C VAL A 151 -14.23 20.39 -11.56
N LEU A 152 -14.12 19.41 -12.43
CA LEU A 152 -12.85 18.91 -12.94
C LEU A 152 -12.87 18.82 -14.47
N ASP A 153 -11.93 19.49 -15.13
CA ASP A 153 -11.74 19.44 -16.59
C ASP A 153 -11.01 18.15 -17.00
N ASP A 154 -10.01 17.71 -16.19
CA ASP A 154 -9.26 16.48 -16.43
C ASP A 154 -9.18 15.59 -15.20
N LEU A 155 -9.99 14.53 -15.21
CA LEU A 155 -10.05 13.51 -14.16
C LEU A 155 -8.72 12.73 -14.00
N ASN A 156 -7.91 12.59 -15.06
CA ASN A 156 -6.65 11.85 -14.97
C ASN A 156 -5.62 12.66 -14.21
N THR A 157 -5.50 13.95 -14.52
CA THR A 157 -4.59 14.86 -13.80
C THR A 157 -5.03 15.06 -12.36
N ALA A 158 -6.31 15.26 -12.10
CA ALA A 158 -6.83 15.36 -10.73
C ALA A 158 -6.52 14.10 -9.90
N ALA A 159 -6.79 12.90 -10.45
CA ALA A 159 -6.46 11.64 -9.78
C ALA A 159 -4.96 11.48 -9.53
N LEU A 160 -4.11 11.89 -10.48
CA LEU A 160 -2.66 11.86 -10.32
C LEU A 160 -2.20 12.80 -9.18
N CYS A 161 -2.74 14.01 -9.10
CA CYS A 161 -2.43 14.96 -8.03
C CYS A 161 -2.85 14.43 -6.65
N VAL A 162 -4.06 13.88 -6.54
CA VAL A 162 -4.55 13.27 -5.29
C VAL A 162 -3.64 12.11 -4.86
N VAL A 163 -3.31 11.19 -5.78
CA VAL A 163 -2.42 10.05 -5.48
C VAL A 163 -1.03 10.55 -5.10
N GLY A 164 -0.51 11.58 -5.76
CA GLY A 164 0.77 12.21 -5.40
C GLY A 164 0.75 12.76 -3.98
N ALA A 165 -0.30 13.53 -3.63
CA ALA A 165 -0.44 14.09 -2.29
C ALA A 165 -0.52 12.99 -1.21
N MET A 166 -1.35 11.95 -1.41
CA MET A 166 -1.54 10.90 -0.41
C MET A 166 -0.34 9.93 -0.28
N THR A 167 0.50 9.80 -1.31
CA THR A 167 1.65 8.88 -1.26
C THR A 167 2.93 9.56 -0.77
N TYR A 168 3.16 10.83 -1.10
CA TYR A 168 4.41 11.51 -0.75
C TYR A 168 4.57 11.77 0.76
N VAL A 169 3.47 11.83 1.50
CA VAL A 169 3.44 12.11 2.95
C VAL A 169 4.27 11.14 3.81
N VAL A 170 4.57 9.94 3.31
CA VAL A 170 5.37 8.95 4.06
C VAL A 170 6.85 9.31 4.16
N VAL A 171 7.30 10.31 3.39
CA VAL A 171 8.69 10.78 3.44
C VAL A 171 8.94 11.63 4.68
N GLU A 172 7.95 12.41 5.11
CA GLU A 172 8.05 13.33 6.24
C GLU A 172 8.49 12.66 7.55
N PRO A 173 7.87 11.55 8.01
CA PRO A 173 8.27 10.89 9.25
C PRO A 173 9.67 10.26 9.21
N LEU A 174 10.27 10.13 8.02
CA LEU A 174 11.58 9.52 7.82
C LEU A 174 12.71 10.53 7.70
N ASP A 175 12.39 11.83 7.74
CA ASP A 175 13.41 12.90 7.72
C ASP A 175 14.15 12.92 9.07
N PRO A 176 15.49 12.67 9.10
CA PRO A 176 16.27 12.70 10.32
C PRO A 176 16.32 14.08 11.00
N ALA A 177 16.04 15.16 10.25
CA ALA A 177 16.00 16.52 10.76
C ALA A 177 14.66 16.83 11.47
N GLN A 178 13.64 16.03 11.23
CA GLN A 178 12.33 16.17 11.87
C GLN A 178 12.35 15.48 13.23
N ASN A 179 12.38 16.26 14.29
CA ASN A 179 12.26 15.77 15.67
C ASN A 179 10.78 15.56 16.06
N THR A 180 9.90 15.30 15.08
CA THR A 180 8.47 15.12 15.26
C THR A 180 8.17 13.69 15.69
N ASN A 181 7.75 13.54 16.93
CA ASN A 181 7.14 12.30 17.39
C ASN A 181 5.78 12.17 16.72
N PHE A 182 5.68 11.37 15.62
CA PHE A 182 4.42 11.03 14.97
C PHE A 182 3.59 10.10 15.87
N ASP A 183 3.13 10.62 17.00
CA ASP A 183 2.18 9.94 17.87
C ASP A 183 0.82 9.77 17.17
N HIS A 184 -0.10 9.11 17.82
CA HIS A 184 -1.41 8.78 17.24
C HIS A 184 -2.23 10.03 16.88
N ALA A 185 -2.19 11.05 17.75
CA ALA A 185 -2.93 12.30 17.54
C ALA A 185 -2.36 13.10 16.35
N HIS A 186 -1.02 13.12 16.21
CA HIS A 186 -0.35 13.77 15.09
C HIS A 186 -0.67 13.09 13.75
N LYS A 187 -0.68 11.74 13.72
CA LYS A 187 -1.06 10.98 12.51
C LYS A 187 -2.51 11.25 12.10
N ASP A 188 -3.43 11.34 13.06
CA ASP A 188 -4.83 11.64 12.79
C ASP A 188 -5.02 13.05 12.26
N TYR A 189 -4.37 14.03 12.89
CA TYR A 189 -4.37 15.41 12.42
C TYR A 189 -3.80 15.54 11.01
N PHE A 190 -2.62 14.98 10.78
CA PHE A 190 -1.92 15.07 9.50
C PHE A 190 -2.70 14.39 8.37
N SER A 191 -3.23 13.18 8.61
CA SER A 191 -4.04 12.48 7.61
C SER A 191 -5.31 13.26 7.25
N LYS A 192 -5.94 13.92 8.23
CA LYS A 192 -7.09 14.79 8.00
C LYS A 192 -6.72 16.00 7.15
N GLN A 193 -5.60 16.69 7.45
CA GLN A 193 -5.17 17.88 6.68
C GLN A 193 -4.90 17.55 5.21
N ILE A 194 -4.28 16.39 4.91
CA ILE A 194 -4.06 15.95 3.53
C ILE A 194 -5.39 15.65 2.83
N ALA A 195 -6.33 15.03 3.54
CA ALA A 195 -7.65 14.73 2.98
C ALA A 195 -8.45 16.02 2.72
N ASP A 196 -8.46 16.97 3.66
CA ASP A 196 -9.09 18.29 3.50
C ASP A 196 -8.50 19.00 2.27
N PHE A 197 -7.17 19.07 2.14
CA PHE A 197 -6.51 19.65 0.99
C PHE A 197 -6.93 19.01 -0.34
N CYS A 198 -6.97 17.69 -0.42
CA CYS A 198 -7.38 16.99 -1.63
C CYS A 198 -8.84 17.27 -2.00
N VAL A 199 -9.72 17.36 -1.00
CA VAL A 199 -11.12 17.70 -1.24
C VAL A 199 -11.28 19.15 -1.67
N ASP A 200 -10.62 20.09 -1.00
CA ASP A 200 -10.70 21.52 -1.33
C ASP A 200 -10.16 21.84 -2.74
N ALA A 201 -9.17 21.06 -3.21
CA ALA A 201 -8.60 21.22 -4.53
C ALA A 201 -9.58 20.84 -5.68
N VAL A 202 -10.56 19.99 -5.41
CA VAL A 202 -11.46 19.43 -6.44
C VAL A 202 -12.92 19.88 -6.29
N GLN A 203 -13.31 20.47 -5.14
CA GLN A 203 -14.67 20.88 -4.91
C GLN A 203 -15.05 22.16 -5.70
N LYS A 204 -16.31 22.27 -6.02
CA LYS A 204 -16.88 23.50 -6.58
C LYS A 204 -16.71 24.64 -5.57
N LYS A 205 -16.10 25.73 -6.00
CA LYS A 205 -16.02 26.98 -5.22
C LYS A 205 -17.35 27.73 -5.27
#